data_b7c90462bee0a124ac2ed50acdfe9563
#
_entry.id   b7c90462bee0a124ac2ed50acdfe9563
#
_cell.length_a   1.000
_cell.length_b   1.000
_cell.length_c   1.000
_cell.angle_alpha   90.00
_cell.angle_beta   90.00
_cell.angle_gamma   90.00
#
_symmetry.space_group_name_H-M   'P 1'
#
loop_
_entity.id
_entity.type
_entity.pdbx_description
1 polymer ?
#
loop_
_entity_poly.entity_id
_entity_poly.type
_entity_poly.pdbx_seq_one_letter_code
_entity_poly.pdbx_strand_id
1 'polypeptide(L)'
;MFKNYKVLFLSLFFVLFTIMIASIAWVNGKVKDNKLNEVSDNILTLFRHEIDIQKSNALFLSVALSGDKALKDALIDEEEDKGYDILISKLNTLKEYTFIKDVRTQLITKDLYIFARSWDNTFAGMPLEGFREDLLLIKKVRKPKVSIDPGRLLTIKATTPFRAENGEVIGYIEAIKTFDELTRILRKRDIELTVLMYDDYLSVATLMRENPSFGNFVISNTNYNSTVFSDLKHIDSKVYERENFIVREKFVHILDVMRDSAGEKIGFYVLSVSKDKLNEYEKMKENISFFLNISKNDLYNVVESGERKEGAYRSVYDRAFLDLLGGLSKEERDSFEEAAREILKSYTKAELIDVILEKKHSKKIEGKIR
;
A
#
# COMPACT_ATOMS: atom_id res chain seq x y z
N MET A 1 75.83 -2.81 -17.87
CA MET A 1 74.55 -2.46 -18.57
C MET A 1 73.34 -3.32 -18.13
N PHE A 2 73.47 -4.62 -17.94
CA PHE A 2 72.40 -5.56 -17.60
C PHE A 2 71.69 -5.33 -16.21
N LYS A 3 72.35 -4.69 -15.25
CA LYS A 3 71.77 -4.48 -13.88
C LYS A 3 70.64 -3.48 -13.87
N ASN A 4 70.67 -2.48 -14.75
CA ASN A 4 69.63 -1.42 -14.83
C ASN A 4 68.34 -1.92 -15.48
N TYR A 5 68.36 -2.85 -16.38
CA TYR A 5 67.16 -3.40 -17.01
C TYR A 5 66.35 -4.28 -16.06
N LYS A 6 67.02 -5.01 -15.15
CA LYS A 6 66.29 -5.79 -14.11
C LYS A 6 65.54 -4.88 -13.14
N VAL A 7 66.15 -3.79 -12.74
CA VAL A 7 65.49 -2.80 -11.83
C VAL A 7 64.35 -2.11 -12.55
N LEU A 8 64.55 -1.71 -13.81
CA LEU A 8 63.47 -1.11 -14.62
C LEU A 8 62.29 -2.08 -14.83
N PHE A 9 62.57 -3.33 -15.14
CA PHE A 9 61.54 -4.37 -15.31
C PHE A 9 60.78 -4.63 -14.00
N LEU A 10 61.48 -4.71 -12.88
CA LEU A 10 60.87 -4.92 -11.56
C LEU A 10 60.00 -3.73 -11.16
N SER A 11 60.44 -2.50 -11.42
CA SER A 11 59.62 -1.31 -11.14
C SER A 11 58.37 -1.22 -12.02
N LEU A 12 58.49 -1.55 -13.31
CA LEU A 12 57.36 -1.61 -14.24
C LEU A 12 56.34 -2.68 -13.83
N PHE A 13 56.82 -3.86 -13.44
CA PHE A 13 55.98 -4.95 -12.94
C PHE A 13 55.24 -4.53 -11.68
N PHE A 14 55.90 -3.83 -10.74
CA PHE A 14 55.27 -3.35 -9.51
C PHE A 14 54.20 -2.29 -9.78
N VAL A 15 54.44 -1.38 -10.74
CA VAL A 15 53.44 -0.38 -11.16
C VAL A 15 52.24 -1.06 -11.81
N LEU A 16 52.44 -2.01 -12.71
CA LEU A 16 51.34 -2.74 -13.35
C LEU A 16 50.51 -3.55 -12.33
N PHE A 17 51.17 -4.17 -11.36
CA PHE A 17 50.55 -4.92 -10.29
C PHE A 17 49.71 -4.06 -9.37
N THR A 18 50.19 -2.86 -9.01
CA THR A 18 49.42 -1.90 -8.22
C THR A 18 48.21 -1.35 -8.96
N ILE A 19 48.35 -1.07 -10.29
CA ILE A 19 47.21 -0.67 -11.14
C ILE A 19 46.15 -1.79 -11.21
N MET A 20 46.59 -3.04 -11.35
CA MET A 20 45.69 -4.19 -11.39
C MET A 20 44.91 -4.35 -10.09
N ILE A 21 45.58 -4.25 -8.92
CA ILE A 21 44.92 -4.31 -7.60
C ILE A 21 43.93 -3.17 -7.45
N ALA A 22 44.31 -1.93 -7.81
CA ALA A 22 43.45 -0.77 -7.77
C ALA A 22 42.22 -0.93 -8.67
N SER A 23 42.41 -1.48 -9.87
CA SER A 23 41.30 -1.78 -10.80
C SER A 23 40.33 -2.83 -10.26
N ILE A 24 40.86 -3.90 -9.68
CA ILE A 24 40.02 -4.95 -9.04
C ILE A 24 39.22 -4.37 -7.86
N ALA A 25 39.88 -3.57 -7.00
CA ALA A 25 39.22 -2.92 -5.88
C ALA A 25 38.11 -1.95 -6.33
N TRP A 26 38.37 -1.18 -7.39
CA TRP A 26 37.39 -0.26 -7.99
C TRP A 26 36.20 -1.01 -8.60
N VAL A 27 36.45 -2.08 -9.38
CA VAL A 27 35.36 -2.91 -9.95
C VAL A 27 34.53 -3.56 -8.85
N ASN A 28 35.18 -4.13 -7.82
CA ASN A 28 34.45 -4.75 -6.70
C ASN A 28 33.60 -3.71 -5.93
N GLY A 29 34.12 -2.49 -5.73
CA GLY A 29 33.35 -1.40 -5.14
C GLY A 29 32.11 -1.07 -5.97
N LYS A 30 32.28 -0.90 -7.29
CA LYS A 30 31.18 -0.57 -8.20
C LYS A 30 30.12 -1.67 -8.30
N VAL A 31 30.53 -2.94 -8.28
CA VAL A 31 29.62 -4.09 -8.25
C VAL A 31 28.82 -4.10 -6.95
N LYS A 32 29.44 -3.81 -5.80
CA LYS A 32 28.78 -3.75 -4.50
C LYS A 32 27.77 -2.61 -4.44
N ASP A 33 28.10 -1.42 -4.95
CA ASP A 33 27.19 -0.26 -4.98
C ASP A 33 25.99 -0.54 -5.90
N ASN A 34 26.21 -1.15 -7.05
CA ASN A 34 25.13 -1.53 -7.96
C ASN A 34 24.17 -2.54 -7.30
N LYS A 35 24.67 -3.52 -6.57
CA LYS A 35 23.85 -4.49 -5.82
C LYS A 35 23.04 -3.81 -4.72
N LEU A 36 23.65 -2.89 -3.96
CA LEU A 36 22.96 -2.14 -2.93
C LEU A 36 21.85 -1.25 -3.51
N ASN A 37 22.10 -0.60 -4.65
CA ASN A 37 21.06 0.16 -5.36
C ASN A 37 19.91 -0.76 -5.79
N GLU A 38 20.19 -1.91 -6.37
CA GLU A 38 19.14 -2.87 -6.78
C GLU A 38 18.30 -3.36 -5.60
N VAL A 39 18.93 -3.74 -4.49
CA VAL A 39 18.24 -4.14 -3.26
C VAL A 39 17.41 -2.99 -2.70
N SER A 40 17.96 -1.77 -2.70
CA SER A 40 17.24 -0.58 -2.25
C SER A 40 15.99 -0.31 -3.08
N ASP A 41 16.10 -0.40 -4.41
CA ASP A 41 14.97 -0.21 -5.32
C ASP A 41 13.88 -1.26 -5.12
N ASN A 42 14.26 -2.52 -4.87
CA ASN A 42 13.32 -3.61 -4.58
C ASN A 42 12.56 -3.35 -3.27
N ILE A 43 13.26 -2.94 -2.21
CA ILE A 43 12.67 -2.63 -0.91
C ILE A 43 11.78 -1.38 -1.00
N LEU A 44 12.20 -0.34 -1.71
CA LEU A 44 11.37 0.85 -1.95
C LEU A 44 10.10 0.52 -2.73
N THR A 45 10.20 -0.33 -3.74
CA THR A 45 9.05 -0.79 -4.51
C THR A 45 8.03 -1.52 -3.63
N LEU A 46 8.51 -2.44 -2.79
CA LEU A 46 7.69 -3.14 -1.81
C LEU A 46 7.03 -2.17 -0.83
N PHE A 47 7.81 -1.25 -0.26
CA PHE A 47 7.30 -0.25 0.69
C PHE A 47 6.23 0.64 0.06
N ARG A 48 6.49 1.17 -1.14
CA ARG A 48 5.53 2.04 -1.85
C ARG A 48 4.24 1.31 -2.18
N HIS A 49 4.33 0.04 -2.54
CA HIS A 49 3.15 -0.79 -2.72
C HIS A 49 2.34 -0.95 -1.42
N GLU A 50 3.00 -1.26 -0.31
CA GLU A 50 2.32 -1.43 0.98
C GLU A 50 1.70 -0.13 1.50
N ILE A 51 2.39 1.02 1.36
CA ILE A 51 1.83 2.32 1.79
C ILE A 51 0.65 2.73 0.91
N ASP A 52 0.67 2.41 -0.38
CA ASP A 52 -0.45 2.67 -1.29
C ASP A 52 -1.66 1.79 -0.97
N ILE A 53 -1.46 0.55 -0.52
CA ILE A 53 -2.52 -0.29 0.04
C ILE A 53 -3.12 0.37 1.29
N GLN A 54 -2.29 0.89 2.22
CA GLN A 54 -2.80 1.57 3.41
C GLN A 54 -3.62 2.81 3.07
N LYS A 55 -3.15 3.61 2.10
CA LYS A 55 -3.88 4.78 1.58
C LYS A 55 -5.20 4.38 0.94
N SER A 56 -5.17 3.35 0.09
CA SER A 56 -6.37 2.85 -0.60
C SER A 56 -7.42 2.31 0.39
N ASN A 57 -6.99 1.59 1.42
CA ASN A 57 -7.88 1.09 2.47
C ASN A 57 -8.53 2.23 3.26
N ALA A 58 -7.77 3.28 3.60
CA ALA A 58 -8.32 4.47 4.27
C ALA A 58 -9.33 5.20 3.37
N LEU A 59 -8.99 5.37 2.08
CA LEU A 59 -9.87 6.02 1.10
C LEU A 59 -11.15 5.22 0.89
N PHE A 60 -11.04 3.90 0.69
CA PHE A 60 -12.20 3.01 0.55
C PHE A 60 -13.13 3.13 1.76
N LEU A 61 -12.59 3.11 2.98
CA LEU A 61 -13.39 3.25 4.19
C LEU A 61 -14.10 4.60 4.26
N SER A 62 -13.41 5.71 3.98
CA SER A 62 -14.02 7.04 4.01
C SER A 62 -15.12 7.19 2.96
N VAL A 63 -14.92 6.64 1.75
CA VAL A 63 -15.93 6.63 0.68
C VAL A 63 -17.13 5.76 1.08
N ALA A 64 -16.90 4.56 1.61
CA ALA A 64 -17.98 3.67 2.06
C ALA A 64 -18.84 4.33 3.15
N LEU A 65 -18.21 4.95 4.16
CA LEU A 65 -18.91 5.65 5.23
C LEU A 65 -19.62 6.91 4.74
N SER A 66 -19.15 7.58 3.69
CA SER A 66 -19.81 8.78 3.15
C SER A 66 -21.20 8.49 2.53
N GLY A 67 -21.46 7.22 2.20
CA GLY A 67 -22.77 6.75 1.75
C GLY A 67 -23.75 6.46 2.88
N ASP A 68 -23.32 6.46 4.14
CA ASP A 68 -24.13 6.03 5.27
C ASP A 68 -25.21 7.07 5.64
N LYS A 69 -26.47 6.63 5.57
CA LYS A 69 -27.62 7.50 5.84
C LYS A 69 -27.66 7.97 7.29
N ALA A 70 -27.40 7.09 8.25
CA ALA A 70 -27.50 7.44 9.67
C ALA A 70 -26.45 8.50 10.07
N LEU A 71 -25.23 8.44 9.49
CA LEU A 71 -24.20 9.48 9.68
C LEU A 71 -24.60 10.81 9.03
N LYS A 72 -25.24 10.77 7.85
CA LYS A 72 -25.76 11.98 7.19
C LYS A 72 -26.86 12.63 8.01
N ASP A 73 -27.83 11.82 8.47
CA ASP A 73 -28.94 12.29 9.29
C ASP A 73 -28.42 12.95 10.60
N ALA A 74 -27.44 12.31 11.27
CA ALA A 74 -26.83 12.89 12.47
C ALA A 74 -26.15 14.26 12.20
N LEU A 75 -25.46 14.41 11.04
CA LEU A 75 -24.87 15.70 10.64
C LEU A 75 -25.91 16.77 10.32
N ILE A 76 -27.04 16.39 9.69
CA ILE A 76 -28.14 17.33 9.34
C ILE A 76 -28.90 17.75 10.58
N ASP A 77 -29.15 16.80 11.49
CA ASP A 77 -29.91 17.02 12.72
C ASP A 77 -29.07 17.63 13.84
N GLU A 78 -27.76 17.83 13.60
CA GLU A 78 -26.77 18.35 14.55
C GLU A 78 -26.65 17.51 15.84
N GLU A 79 -26.89 16.17 15.75
CA GLU A 79 -26.84 15.22 16.86
C GLU A 79 -25.44 14.63 17.04
N GLU A 80 -24.52 15.34 17.69
CA GLU A 80 -23.11 14.96 17.87
C GLU A 80 -22.92 13.60 18.57
N ASP A 81 -23.63 13.36 19.68
CA ASP A 81 -23.57 12.10 20.44
C ASP A 81 -24.02 10.91 19.59
N LYS A 82 -25.07 11.08 18.80
CA LYS A 82 -25.54 10.06 17.87
C LYS A 82 -24.50 9.78 16.77
N GLY A 83 -23.85 10.82 16.24
CA GLY A 83 -22.74 10.67 15.29
C GLY A 83 -21.60 9.86 15.88
N TYR A 84 -21.24 10.11 17.13
CA TYR A 84 -20.22 9.37 17.86
C TYR A 84 -20.57 7.88 18.04
N ASP A 85 -21.79 7.59 18.53
CA ASP A 85 -22.25 6.22 18.76
C ASP A 85 -22.29 5.39 17.47
N ILE A 86 -22.75 5.99 16.36
CA ILE A 86 -22.77 5.34 15.06
C ILE A 86 -21.36 5.05 14.59
N LEU A 87 -20.42 6.00 14.69
CA LEU A 87 -19.03 5.79 14.30
C LEU A 87 -18.37 4.64 15.07
N ILE A 88 -18.54 4.62 16.40
CA ILE A 88 -17.99 3.54 17.24
C ILE A 88 -18.58 2.19 16.87
N SER A 89 -19.91 2.10 16.74
CA SER A 89 -20.59 0.86 16.38
C SER A 89 -20.06 0.31 15.05
N LYS A 90 -19.98 1.15 14.02
CA LYS A 90 -19.47 0.74 12.70
C LYS A 90 -18.00 0.33 12.71
N LEU A 91 -17.16 1.06 13.45
CA LEU A 91 -15.75 0.71 13.58
C LEU A 91 -15.52 -0.58 14.38
N ASN A 92 -16.31 -0.82 15.42
CA ASN A 92 -16.21 -2.08 16.15
C ASN A 92 -16.57 -3.27 15.27
N THR A 93 -17.66 -3.17 14.49
CA THR A 93 -18.02 -4.17 13.48
C THR A 93 -16.90 -4.37 12.45
N LEU A 94 -16.34 -3.28 11.92
CA LEU A 94 -15.22 -3.37 10.98
C LEU A 94 -14.02 -4.09 11.59
N LYS A 95 -13.63 -3.73 12.81
CA LYS A 95 -12.51 -4.34 13.54
C LYS A 95 -12.74 -5.80 13.89
N GLU A 96 -13.97 -6.19 14.12
CA GLU A 96 -14.35 -7.58 14.43
C GLU A 96 -14.19 -8.49 13.20
N TYR A 97 -14.71 -8.06 12.05
CA TYR A 97 -14.82 -8.90 10.85
C TYR A 97 -13.73 -8.66 9.79
N THR A 98 -12.82 -7.72 10.01
CA THR A 98 -11.73 -7.43 9.06
C THR A 98 -10.35 -7.40 9.72
N PHE A 99 -9.32 -7.35 8.88
CA PHE A 99 -7.93 -7.16 9.33
C PHE A 99 -7.58 -5.70 9.61
N ILE A 100 -8.50 -4.76 9.37
CA ILE A 100 -8.30 -3.33 9.61
C ILE A 100 -8.49 -3.03 11.09
N LYS A 101 -7.39 -3.00 11.86
CA LYS A 101 -7.41 -2.80 13.32
C LYS A 101 -7.10 -1.36 13.72
N ASP A 102 -6.11 -0.74 13.08
CA ASP A 102 -5.55 0.57 13.45
C ASP A 102 -6.15 1.69 12.61
N VAL A 103 -7.48 1.85 12.69
CA VAL A 103 -8.20 2.92 12.01
C VAL A 103 -9.06 3.69 13.00
N ARG A 104 -9.09 5.01 12.83
CA ARG A 104 -9.99 5.95 13.51
C ARG A 104 -10.79 6.69 12.45
N THR A 105 -11.97 7.16 12.79
CA THR A 105 -12.80 7.98 11.90
C THR A 105 -13.33 9.19 12.64
N GLN A 106 -13.48 10.28 11.91
CA GLN A 106 -14.12 11.48 12.44
C GLN A 106 -15.08 12.09 11.41
N LEU A 107 -16.17 12.65 11.92
CA LEU A 107 -17.06 13.50 11.17
C LEU A 107 -16.65 14.95 11.35
N ILE A 108 -16.70 15.71 10.26
CA ILE A 108 -16.32 17.11 10.20
C ILE A 108 -17.49 17.86 9.55
N THR A 109 -17.91 18.99 10.13
CA THR A 109 -18.96 19.84 9.56
C THR A 109 -18.50 20.48 8.23
N LYS A 110 -19.44 21.03 7.47
CA LYS A 110 -19.13 21.79 6.23
C LYS A 110 -18.20 22.98 6.48
N ASP A 111 -18.21 23.53 7.69
CA ASP A 111 -17.41 24.68 8.11
C ASP A 111 -16.09 24.27 8.79
N LEU A 112 -15.72 22.99 8.65
CA LEU A 112 -14.46 22.40 9.13
C LEU A 112 -14.32 22.39 10.66
N TYR A 113 -15.40 22.17 11.38
CA TYR A 113 -15.38 21.86 12.80
C TYR A 113 -15.49 20.36 13.02
N ILE A 114 -14.87 19.84 14.08
CA ILE A 114 -15.07 18.46 14.49
C ILE A 114 -16.50 18.30 14.94
N PHE A 115 -17.22 17.36 14.33
CA PHE A 115 -18.57 17.00 14.72
C PHE A 115 -18.56 15.81 15.69
N ALA A 116 -17.95 14.69 15.30
CA ALA A 116 -17.82 13.50 16.14
C ALA A 116 -16.55 12.73 15.81
N ARG A 117 -15.98 12.03 16.79
CA ARG A 117 -14.78 11.18 16.65
C ARG A 117 -15.06 9.79 17.19
N SER A 118 -14.59 8.76 16.53
CA SER A 118 -14.76 7.38 16.98
C SER A 118 -13.91 6.98 18.19
N TRP A 119 -13.05 7.84 18.70
CA TRP A 119 -12.15 7.55 19.83
C TRP A 119 -12.25 8.55 20.99
N ASP A 120 -12.93 9.65 20.78
CA ASP A 120 -12.99 10.74 21.75
C ASP A 120 -14.13 11.69 21.39
N ASN A 121 -15.12 11.82 22.25
CA ASN A 121 -16.28 12.70 22.09
C ASN A 121 -16.06 14.10 22.70
N THR A 122 -14.91 14.39 23.32
CA THR A 122 -14.67 15.62 24.08
C THR A 122 -14.29 16.84 23.22
N PHE A 123 -14.03 16.65 21.91
CA PHE A 123 -13.52 17.69 21.01
C PHE A 123 -14.53 18.15 19.95
N ALA A 124 -15.83 17.87 20.14
CA ALA A 124 -16.86 18.44 19.28
C ALA A 124 -16.79 19.98 19.31
N GLY A 125 -17.02 20.61 18.16
CA GLY A 125 -16.92 22.06 17.99
C GLY A 125 -15.49 22.61 17.82
N MET A 126 -14.43 21.80 17.85
CA MET A 126 -13.06 22.28 17.63
C MET A 126 -12.84 22.65 16.15
N PRO A 127 -12.38 23.90 15.82
CA PRO A 127 -12.09 24.28 14.44
C PRO A 127 -10.81 23.62 13.91
N LEU A 128 -10.84 23.22 12.64
CA LEU A 128 -9.72 22.58 11.96
C LEU A 128 -9.06 23.48 10.91
N GLU A 129 -9.73 24.54 10.47
CA GLU A 129 -9.31 25.39 9.34
C GLU A 129 -7.93 26.00 9.54
N GLY A 130 -7.55 26.37 10.79
CA GLY A 130 -6.32 27.08 11.10
C GLY A 130 -5.04 26.23 11.00
N PHE A 131 -5.13 24.90 10.84
CA PHE A 131 -3.96 24.00 10.83
C PHE A 131 -4.11 22.75 9.94
N ARG A 132 -5.22 22.62 9.18
CA ARG A 132 -5.51 21.48 8.29
C ARG A 132 -5.68 21.98 6.85
N GLU A 133 -4.57 22.33 6.21
CA GLU A 133 -4.55 22.80 4.82
C GLU A 133 -5.09 21.78 3.82
N ASP A 134 -4.92 20.49 4.11
CA ASP A 134 -5.50 19.39 3.35
C ASP A 134 -7.03 19.47 3.26
N LEU A 135 -7.71 19.87 4.35
CA LEU A 135 -9.18 20.06 4.37
C LEU A 135 -9.62 21.26 3.52
N LEU A 136 -8.85 22.36 3.53
CA LEU A 136 -9.12 23.50 2.65
C LEU A 136 -9.08 23.11 1.18
N LEU A 137 -8.10 22.28 0.81
CA LEU A 137 -8.00 21.75 -0.54
C LEU A 137 -9.20 20.87 -0.90
N ILE A 138 -9.65 19.99 0.02
CA ILE A 138 -10.82 19.12 -0.20
C ILE A 138 -12.11 19.96 -0.31
N LYS A 139 -12.27 21.00 0.52
CA LYS A 139 -13.38 21.96 0.46
C LYS A 139 -13.47 22.61 -0.93
N LYS A 140 -12.32 22.94 -1.52
CA LYS A 140 -12.24 23.53 -2.88
C LYS A 140 -12.50 22.52 -3.98
N VAL A 141 -11.86 21.33 -3.91
CA VAL A 141 -11.91 20.31 -4.98
C VAL A 141 -13.22 19.51 -4.93
N ARG A 142 -13.82 19.36 -3.75
CA ARG A 142 -15.06 18.62 -3.50
C ARG A 142 -15.03 17.16 -3.96
N LYS A 143 -13.85 16.51 -3.87
CA LYS A 143 -13.63 15.10 -4.21
C LYS A 143 -12.94 14.38 -3.06
N PRO A 144 -13.13 13.07 -2.91
CA PRO A 144 -12.35 12.27 -1.96
C PRO A 144 -10.85 12.45 -2.21
N LYS A 145 -10.08 12.54 -1.13
CA LYS A 145 -8.62 12.64 -1.18
C LYS A 145 -8.00 11.83 -0.06
N VAL A 146 -6.86 11.21 -0.35
CA VAL A 146 -5.98 10.59 0.65
C VAL A 146 -4.62 11.25 0.61
N SER A 147 -4.05 11.50 1.78
CA SER A 147 -2.74 12.15 1.92
C SER A 147 -2.07 11.75 3.23
N ILE A 148 -0.84 12.20 3.41
CA ILE A 148 -0.09 12.07 4.65
C ILE A 148 0.22 13.50 5.09
N ASP A 149 -0.45 13.94 6.13
CA ASP A 149 -0.34 15.31 6.59
C ASP A 149 -0.11 15.40 8.10
N PRO A 150 0.67 16.38 8.57
CA PRO A 150 0.70 16.74 9.96
C PRO A 150 -0.70 17.18 10.43
N GLY A 151 -1.08 16.71 11.57
CA GLY A 151 -2.18 17.14 12.39
C GLY A 151 -1.70 17.03 13.81
N ARG A 152 -2.52 16.79 14.82
CA ARG A 152 -2.02 16.51 16.17
C ARG A 152 -1.07 15.30 16.22
N LEU A 153 -1.19 14.39 15.24
CA LEU A 153 -0.25 13.32 14.89
C LEU A 153 -0.01 13.36 13.38
N LEU A 154 1.15 12.92 12.93
CA LEU A 154 1.40 12.61 11.53
C LEU A 154 0.72 11.28 11.19
N THR A 155 -0.17 11.28 10.22
CA THR A 155 -0.99 10.11 9.88
C THR A 155 -1.36 10.08 8.40
N ILE A 156 -1.77 8.90 7.92
CA ILE A 156 -2.47 8.75 6.65
C ILE A 156 -3.92 9.16 6.89
N LYS A 157 -4.43 10.12 6.12
CA LYS A 157 -5.78 10.66 6.22
C LYS A 157 -6.49 10.51 4.89
N ALA A 158 -7.69 9.97 4.91
CA ALA A 158 -8.56 9.90 3.74
C ALA A 158 -9.86 10.60 4.06
N THR A 159 -10.13 11.69 3.38
CA THR A 159 -11.31 12.54 3.62
C THR A 159 -12.23 12.52 2.41
N THR A 160 -13.50 12.26 2.66
CA THR A 160 -14.56 12.19 1.65
C THR A 160 -15.70 13.16 2.01
N PRO A 161 -16.17 14.00 1.06
CA PRO A 161 -17.32 14.85 1.30
C PRO A 161 -18.60 14.03 1.46
N PHE A 162 -19.40 14.31 2.49
CA PHE A 162 -20.80 13.92 2.52
C PHE A 162 -21.63 14.83 1.61
N ARG A 163 -22.53 14.23 0.84
CA ARG A 163 -23.44 14.97 -0.04
C ARG A 163 -24.88 14.71 0.32
N ALA A 164 -25.65 15.76 0.36
CA ALA A 164 -27.12 15.69 0.38
C ALA A 164 -27.65 15.19 -0.97
N GLU A 165 -28.93 14.90 -1.06
CA GLU A 165 -29.58 14.43 -2.28
C GLU A 165 -29.47 15.44 -3.44
N ASN A 166 -29.45 16.73 -3.15
CA ASN A 166 -29.25 17.80 -4.13
C ASN A 166 -27.78 17.97 -4.57
N GLY A 167 -26.85 17.14 -4.05
CA GLY A 167 -25.41 17.18 -4.37
C GLY A 167 -24.60 18.20 -3.56
N GLU A 168 -25.23 18.97 -2.66
CA GLU A 168 -24.56 19.92 -1.77
C GLU A 168 -23.69 19.17 -0.73
N VAL A 169 -22.52 19.72 -0.40
CA VAL A 169 -21.65 19.17 0.65
C VAL A 169 -22.19 19.63 2.01
N ILE A 170 -22.57 18.66 2.84
CA ILE A 170 -23.09 18.87 4.20
C ILE A 170 -22.03 18.66 5.29
N GLY A 171 -20.92 18.06 4.96
CA GLY A 171 -19.79 17.77 5.87
C GLY A 171 -18.80 16.81 5.23
N TYR A 172 -17.93 16.26 6.05
CA TYR A 172 -16.87 15.34 5.60
C TYR A 172 -16.73 14.17 6.57
N ILE A 173 -16.39 13.01 6.04
CA ILE A 173 -15.92 11.86 6.81
C ILE A 173 -14.44 11.66 6.56
N GLU A 174 -13.66 11.51 7.60
CA GLU A 174 -12.23 11.23 7.52
C GLU A 174 -11.91 9.88 8.16
N ALA A 175 -11.19 9.03 7.45
CA ALA A 175 -10.55 7.83 7.96
C ALA A 175 -9.06 8.13 8.20
N ILE A 176 -8.57 7.79 9.39
CA ILE A 176 -7.22 8.12 9.87
C ILE A 176 -6.52 6.82 10.23
N LYS A 177 -5.31 6.60 9.70
CA LYS A 177 -4.45 5.47 10.04
C LYS A 177 -3.08 5.96 10.50
N THR A 178 -2.55 5.33 11.55
CA THR A 178 -1.15 5.51 11.94
C THR A 178 -0.24 4.64 11.06
N PHE A 179 1.08 4.79 11.21
CA PHE A 179 2.04 3.95 10.50
C PHE A 179 2.31 2.61 11.19
N ASP A 180 1.67 2.33 12.35
CA ASP A 180 1.99 1.17 13.17
C ASP A 180 1.59 -0.16 12.51
N GLU A 181 0.50 -0.18 11.74
CA GLU A 181 0.11 -1.34 10.94
C GLU A 181 1.12 -1.59 9.81
N LEU A 182 1.52 -0.54 9.09
CA LEU A 182 2.53 -0.62 8.03
C LEU A 182 3.88 -1.11 8.60
N THR A 183 4.30 -0.59 9.75
CA THR A 183 5.52 -1.05 10.45
C THR A 183 5.43 -2.54 10.77
N ARG A 184 4.28 -3.02 11.23
CA ARG A 184 4.05 -4.43 11.57
C ARG A 184 4.10 -5.35 10.33
N ILE A 185 3.55 -4.88 9.20
CA ILE A 185 3.56 -5.62 7.93
C ILE A 185 5.00 -5.74 7.42
N LEU A 186 5.75 -4.65 7.40
CA LEU A 186 7.14 -4.62 6.93
C LEU A 186 8.06 -5.45 7.84
N ARG A 187 7.86 -5.40 9.16
CA ARG A 187 8.63 -6.21 10.11
C ARG A 187 8.51 -7.71 9.88
N LYS A 188 7.35 -8.21 9.43
CA LYS A 188 7.18 -9.61 9.04
C LYS A 188 8.06 -10.02 7.86
N ARG A 189 8.61 -9.04 7.16
CA ARG A 189 9.53 -9.20 6.04
C ARG A 189 10.94 -8.73 6.40
N ASP A 190 11.30 -8.74 7.67
CA ASP A 190 12.61 -8.30 8.19
C ASP A 190 13.00 -6.85 7.80
N ILE A 191 12.01 -5.99 7.51
CA ILE A 191 12.18 -4.57 7.25
C ILE A 191 11.64 -3.78 8.44
N GLU A 192 12.51 -3.02 9.10
CA GLU A 192 12.11 -2.12 10.18
C GLU A 192 11.84 -0.71 9.62
N LEU A 193 10.63 -0.22 9.81
CA LEU A 193 10.22 1.11 9.40
C LEU A 193 10.39 2.10 10.57
N THR A 194 11.10 3.18 10.30
CA THR A 194 11.12 4.39 11.15
C THR A 194 10.58 5.56 10.33
N VAL A 195 9.54 6.20 10.81
CA VAL A 195 8.93 7.37 10.14
C VAL A 195 9.43 8.63 10.83
N LEU A 196 10.21 9.42 10.11
CA LEU A 196 10.83 10.66 10.59
C LEU A 196 10.07 11.87 10.03
N MET A 197 9.55 12.71 10.90
CA MET A 197 8.97 14.01 10.56
C MET A 197 9.92 15.12 11.00
N TYR A 198 10.03 16.20 10.23
CA TYR A 198 10.76 17.37 10.68
C TYR A 198 10.14 17.97 11.95
N ASP A 199 10.96 18.39 12.90
CA ASP A 199 10.53 18.96 14.17
C ASP A 199 9.84 20.32 14.03
N ASP A 200 10.06 21.04 12.93
CA ASP A 200 9.32 22.26 12.57
C ASP A 200 7.79 22.06 12.60
N TYR A 201 7.31 20.84 12.30
CA TYR A 201 5.88 20.51 12.33
C TYR A 201 5.34 20.24 13.74
N LEU A 202 6.16 20.25 14.80
CA LEU A 202 5.69 20.03 16.19
C LEU A 202 4.78 21.16 16.71
N SER A 203 4.76 22.31 16.03
CA SER A 203 3.77 23.36 16.29
C SER A 203 2.34 22.88 16.05
N VAL A 204 2.12 22.02 15.04
CA VAL A 204 0.86 21.38 14.67
C VAL A 204 0.76 19.99 15.27
N ALA A 205 1.81 19.17 15.18
CA ALA A 205 1.86 17.79 15.67
C ALA A 205 2.08 17.71 17.18
N THR A 206 1.21 18.35 17.95
CA THR A 206 1.37 18.57 19.41
C THR A 206 1.43 17.29 20.23
N LEU A 207 0.80 16.20 19.78
CA LEU A 207 0.85 14.90 20.47
C LEU A 207 2.16 14.14 20.21
N MET A 208 3.04 14.66 19.36
CA MET A 208 4.33 14.04 19.06
C MET A 208 5.50 14.71 19.81
N ARG A 209 5.24 15.74 20.62
CA ARG A 209 6.28 16.47 21.35
C ARG A 209 7.11 15.62 22.29
N GLU A 210 6.50 14.58 22.86
CA GLU A 210 7.14 13.63 23.76
C GLU A 210 7.75 12.41 23.04
N ASN A 211 7.59 12.33 21.70
CA ASN A 211 8.17 11.24 20.94
C ASN A 211 9.70 11.36 20.86
N PRO A 212 10.43 10.25 20.73
CA PRO A 212 11.87 10.27 20.54
C PRO A 212 12.28 11.10 19.34
N SER A 213 13.31 11.91 19.52
CA SER A 213 13.82 12.84 18.50
C SER A 213 15.34 12.77 18.41
N PHE A 214 15.89 13.17 17.26
CA PHE A 214 17.32 13.37 17.04
C PHE A 214 17.54 14.30 15.85
N GLY A 215 18.61 15.12 15.92
CA GLY A 215 18.85 16.15 14.91
C GLY A 215 17.64 17.08 14.80
N ASN A 216 17.08 17.18 13.61
CA ASN A 216 15.87 17.93 13.30
C ASN A 216 14.65 17.03 13.00
N PHE A 217 14.65 15.78 13.51
CA PHE A 217 13.61 14.81 13.29
C PHE A 217 12.96 14.35 14.58
N VAL A 218 11.64 14.05 14.49
CA VAL A 218 10.86 13.35 15.50
C VAL A 218 10.27 12.08 14.91
N ILE A 219 10.22 10.99 15.68
CA ILE A 219 9.67 9.71 15.24
C ILE A 219 8.15 9.73 15.33
N SER A 220 7.47 9.32 14.24
CA SER A 220 6.01 9.33 14.16
C SER A 220 5.35 7.99 14.50
N ASN A 221 5.99 6.87 14.20
CA ASN A 221 5.43 5.54 14.51
C ASN A 221 5.80 5.10 15.93
N THR A 222 4.83 4.58 16.69
CA THR A 222 5.03 4.22 18.11
C THR A 222 5.76 2.90 18.29
N ASN A 223 5.65 1.99 17.33
CA ASN A 223 6.23 0.64 17.36
C ASN A 223 7.57 0.54 16.60
N TYR A 224 8.35 1.62 16.55
CA TYR A 224 9.70 1.62 15.97
C TYR A 224 10.65 0.66 16.71
N ASN A 225 11.71 0.23 16.05
CA ASN A 225 12.74 -0.63 16.63
C ASN A 225 13.80 0.22 17.38
N SER A 226 13.95 0.01 18.67
CA SER A 226 14.89 0.77 19.51
C SER A 226 16.36 0.59 19.12
N THR A 227 16.75 -0.61 18.64
CA THR A 227 18.12 -0.86 18.16
C THR A 227 18.40 -0.08 16.89
N VAL A 228 17.45 -0.07 15.93
CA VAL A 228 17.53 0.73 14.71
C VAL A 228 17.57 2.21 15.07
N PHE A 229 16.70 2.68 15.96
CA PHE A 229 16.72 4.05 16.43
C PHE A 229 18.06 4.45 17.03
N SER A 230 18.65 3.59 17.86
CA SER A 230 19.98 3.82 18.45
C SER A 230 21.08 3.96 17.41
N ASP A 231 20.96 3.30 16.25
CA ASP A 231 21.91 3.44 15.13
C ASP A 231 21.65 4.73 14.35
N LEU A 232 20.38 5.05 14.05
CA LEU A 232 19.97 6.24 13.29
C LEU A 232 20.36 7.56 13.96
N LYS A 233 20.21 7.67 15.28
CA LYS A 233 20.52 8.91 16.03
C LYS A 233 21.98 9.35 15.97
N HIS A 234 22.91 8.46 15.57
CA HIS A 234 24.33 8.76 15.40
C HIS A 234 24.69 9.16 13.97
N ILE A 235 23.71 9.32 13.09
CA ILE A 235 23.88 9.77 11.71
C ILE A 235 23.61 11.28 11.65
N ASP A 236 24.52 12.03 11.03
CA ASP A 236 24.30 13.46 10.80
C ASP A 236 23.03 13.67 9.97
N SER A 237 22.15 14.57 10.43
CA SER A 237 20.88 14.86 9.76
C SER A 237 21.04 15.27 8.29
N LYS A 238 22.15 15.90 7.92
CA LYS A 238 22.47 16.29 6.55
C LYS A 238 22.65 15.10 5.59
N VAL A 239 22.98 13.91 6.12
CA VAL A 239 23.15 12.70 5.32
C VAL A 239 21.80 12.23 4.78
N TYR A 240 20.71 12.38 5.55
CA TYR A 240 19.35 12.05 5.11
C TYR A 240 18.90 12.88 3.90
N GLU A 241 19.49 14.06 3.70
CA GLU A 241 19.17 14.95 2.58
C GLU A 241 19.93 14.62 1.28
N ARG A 242 21.03 13.86 1.38
CA ARG A 242 21.96 13.66 0.26
C ARG A 242 22.00 12.24 -0.25
N GLU A 243 21.75 11.28 0.63
CA GLU A 243 21.93 9.86 0.32
C GLU A 243 20.58 9.17 0.12
N ASN A 244 20.52 8.20 -0.76
CA ASN A 244 19.36 7.35 -0.95
C ASN A 244 19.37 6.15 0.01
N PHE A 245 20.55 5.75 0.47
CA PHE A 245 20.74 4.73 1.49
C PHE A 245 22.01 4.99 2.31
N ILE A 246 22.03 4.49 3.53
CA ILE A 246 23.13 4.65 4.49
C ILE A 246 23.55 3.28 4.96
N VAL A 247 24.82 2.92 4.75
CA VAL A 247 25.39 1.64 5.20
C VAL A 247 26.04 1.82 6.56
N ARG A 248 25.52 1.14 7.56
CA ARG A 248 26.06 1.10 8.91
C ARG A 248 26.65 -0.28 9.22
N GLU A 249 27.17 -0.48 10.41
CA GLU A 249 27.80 -1.76 10.79
C GLU A 249 26.83 -2.94 10.66
N LYS A 250 25.64 -2.84 11.26
CA LYS A 250 24.62 -3.90 11.31
C LYS A 250 23.51 -3.76 10.28
N PHE A 251 23.19 -2.52 9.89
CA PHE A 251 22.03 -2.20 9.06
C PHE A 251 22.41 -1.50 7.77
N VAL A 252 21.54 -1.63 6.79
CA VAL A 252 21.43 -0.71 5.67
C VAL A 252 20.10 0.02 5.84
N HIS A 253 20.16 1.35 5.89
CA HIS A 253 18.99 2.22 5.99
C HIS A 253 18.71 2.81 4.61
N ILE A 254 17.55 2.53 4.06
CA ILE A 254 17.08 3.00 2.77
C ILE A 254 16.09 4.13 3.03
N LEU A 255 16.25 5.22 2.29
CA LEU A 255 15.51 6.45 2.53
C LEU A 255 14.48 6.68 1.43
N ASP A 256 13.26 7.04 1.81
CA ASP A 256 12.24 7.57 0.90
C ASP A 256 11.70 8.89 1.44
N VAL A 257 11.52 9.86 0.54
CA VAL A 257 11.06 11.20 0.92
C VAL A 257 9.57 11.18 1.21
N MET A 258 9.18 11.67 2.38
CA MET A 258 7.79 11.85 2.75
C MET A 258 7.31 13.25 2.36
N ARG A 259 6.16 13.29 1.65
CA ARG A 259 5.54 14.54 1.21
C ARG A 259 4.10 14.62 1.69
N ASP A 260 3.66 15.84 1.98
CA ASP A 260 2.29 16.16 2.36
C ASP A 260 1.35 16.29 1.15
N SER A 261 0.11 16.72 1.41
CA SER A 261 -0.92 16.93 0.40
C SER A 261 -0.62 18.08 -0.57
N ALA A 262 0.24 19.02 -0.21
CA ALA A 262 0.70 20.12 -1.05
C ALA A 262 1.94 19.73 -1.89
N GLY A 263 2.55 18.57 -1.59
CA GLY A 263 3.79 18.10 -2.22
C GLY A 263 5.05 18.55 -1.50
N GLU A 264 4.91 19.27 -0.37
CA GLU A 264 6.02 19.72 0.43
C GLU A 264 6.67 18.55 1.17
N LYS A 265 7.99 18.62 1.29
CA LYS A 265 8.75 17.60 2.01
C LYS A 265 8.58 17.79 3.51
N ILE A 266 8.01 16.78 4.17
CA ILE A 266 7.73 16.79 5.61
C ILE A 266 8.61 15.86 6.43
N GLY A 267 9.48 15.07 5.77
CA GLY A 267 10.37 14.14 6.44
C GLY A 267 10.77 12.97 5.57
N PHE A 268 11.03 11.82 6.20
CA PHE A 268 11.50 10.61 5.54
C PHE A 268 10.86 9.35 6.10
N TYR A 269 10.72 8.36 5.24
CA TYR A 269 10.61 6.96 5.63
C TYR A 269 12.00 6.34 5.62
N VAL A 270 12.37 5.70 6.72
CA VAL A 270 13.63 4.97 6.84
C VAL A 270 13.33 3.50 6.95
N LEU A 271 13.71 2.76 5.92
CA LEU A 271 13.56 1.31 5.82
C LEU A 271 14.89 0.67 6.18
N SER A 272 14.96 0.03 7.34
CA SER A 272 16.20 -0.54 7.86
C SER A 272 16.18 -2.06 7.75
N VAL A 273 17.19 -2.61 7.08
CA VAL A 273 17.37 -4.06 6.90
C VAL A 273 18.70 -4.47 7.47
N SER A 274 18.73 -5.58 8.22
CA SER A 274 19.98 -6.18 8.68
C SER A 274 20.81 -6.65 7.49
N LYS A 275 22.13 -6.45 7.55
CA LYS A 275 23.05 -6.91 6.47
C LYS A 275 22.96 -8.41 6.22
N ASP A 276 22.65 -9.20 7.24
CA ASP A 276 22.52 -10.65 7.10
C ASP A 276 21.32 -11.06 6.25
N LYS A 277 20.30 -10.16 6.17
CA LYS A 277 19.08 -10.37 5.41
C LYS A 277 19.09 -9.76 3.99
N LEU A 278 20.07 -8.96 3.65
CA LEU A 278 20.13 -8.28 2.34
C LEU A 278 20.09 -9.26 1.17
N ASN A 279 20.72 -10.44 1.30
CA ASN A 279 20.77 -11.45 0.24
C ASN A 279 19.38 -12.00 -0.14
N GLU A 280 18.41 -11.93 0.77
CA GLU A 280 17.04 -12.36 0.50
C GLU A 280 16.33 -11.40 -0.49
N TYR A 281 16.68 -10.11 -0.44
CA TYR A 281 16.14 -9.07 -1.31
C TYR A 281 16.87 -8.95 -2.66
N GLU A 282 18.11 -9.43 -2.76
CA GLU A 282 18.85 -9.46 -4.02
C GLU A 282 18.16 -10.35 -5.08
N LYS A 283 17.56 -11.46 -4.64
CA LYS A 283 16.87 -12.43 -5.50
C LYS A 283 15.40 -12.07 -5.77
N MET A 284 14.88 -11.02 -5.16
CA MET A 284 13.46 -10.69 -5.20
C MET A 284 13.01 -10.28 -6.61
N LYS A 285 13.87 -9.64 -7.40
CA LYS A 285 13.55 -9.22 -8.77
C LYS A 285 13.34 -10.40 -9.70
N GLU A 286 14.09 -11.48 -9.55
CA GLU A 286 13.90 -12.71 -10.33
C GLU A 286 12.53 -13.33 -10.00
N ASN A 287 12.15 -13.33 -8.72
CA ASN A 287 10.86 -13.83 -8.27
C ASN A 287 9.69 -12.92 -8.67
N ILE A 288 9.84 -11.60 -8.55
CA ILE A 288 8.83 -10.63 -8.98
C ILE A 288 8.69 -10.60 -10.51
N SER A 289 9.79 -10.70 -11.26
CA SER A 289 9.75 -10.81 -12.72
C SER A 289 8.99 -12.03 -13.17
N PHE A 290 9.08 -13.14 -12.44
CA PHE A 290 8.27 -14.32 -12.69
C PHE A 290 6.76 -14.01 -12.54
N PHE A 291 6.36 -13.32 -11.47
CA PHE A 291 4.97 -12.92 -11.25
C PHE A 291 4.50 -11.80 -12.18
N LEU A 292 5.36 -10.87 -12.55
CA LEU A 292 5.03 -9.77 -13.48
C LEU A 292 5.00 -10.23 -14.94
N ASN A 293 5.78 -11.26 -15.31
CA ASN A 293 5.79 -11.85 -16.64
C ASN A 293 4.70 -12.90 -16.84
N ILE A 294 4.04 -13.34 -15.77
CA ILE A 294 2.81 -14.13 -15.88
C ILE A 294 1.73 -13.19 -16.40
N SER A 295 1.36 -13.33 -17.67
CA SER A 295 0.24 -12.58 -18.23
C SER A 295 -1.03 -12.90 -17.46
N LYS A 296 -2.06 -12.03 -17.52
CA LYS A 296 -3.38 -12.36 -16.95
C LYS A 296 -3.86 -13.73 -17.41
N ASN A 297 -3.54 -14.12 -18.66
CA ASN A 297 -3.89 -15.42 -19.23
C ASN A 297 -3.09 -16.56 -18.59
N ASP A 298 -1.80 -16.33 -18.23
CA ASP A 298 -0.99 -17.37 -17.58
C ASP A 298 -1.39 -17.59 -16.13
N LEU A 299 -1.80 -16.53 -15.40
CA LEU A 299 -2.39 -16.65 -14.07
C LEU A 299 -3.74 -17.41 -14.11
N TYR A 300 -4.58 -17.11 -15.10
CA TYR A 300 -5.80 -17.86 -15.35
C TYR A 300 -5.50 -19.33 -15.63
N ASN A 301 -4.54 -19.62 -16.49
CA ASN A 301 -4.15 -20.99 -16.84
C ASN A 301 -3.52 -21.75 -15.66
N VAL A 302 -2.76 -21.10 -14.77
CA VAL A 302 -2.18 -21.73 -13.56
C VAL A 302 -3.26 -21.98 -12.51
N VAL A 303 -4.22 -21.08 -12.34
CA VAL A 303 -5.36 -21.28 -11.45
C VAL A 303 -6.30 -22.34 -12.00
N GLU A 304 -6.59 -22.31 -13.30
CA GLU A 304 -7.43 -23.34 -13.95
C GLU A 304 -6.76 -24.73 -14.01
N SER A 305 -5.45 -24.82 -14.17
CA SER A 305 -4.75 -26.12 -14.14
C SER A 305 -4.75 -26.79 -12.75
N GLY A 306 -5.04 -26.02 -11.69
CA GLY A 306 -5.24 -26.53 -10.33
C GLY A 306 -6.70 -26.91 -10.02
N GLU A 307 -7.68 -26.42 -10.79
CA GLU A 307 -9.08 -26.83 -10.66
C GLU A 307 -9.33 -28.10 -11.47
N ARG A 308 -9.86 -29.11 -10.79
CA ARG A 308 -10.32 -30.34 -11.44
C ARG A 308 -11.34 -29.96 -12.52
N LYS A 309 -11.09 -30.34 -13.78
CA LYS A 309 -12.11 -30.30 -14.84
C LYS A 309 -13.35 -31.03 -14.35
N GLU A 310 -14.42 -30.29 -14.09
CA GLU A 310 -15.73 -30.91 -13.82
C GLU A 310 -16.43 -31.24 -15.16
N GLY A 311 -16.19 -32.45 -15.65
CA GLY A 311 -16.74 -32.86 -16.91
C GLY A 311 -16.10 -32.18 -18.12
N ALA A 312 -16.90 -31.77 -19.08
CA ALA A 312 -16.48 -31.14 -20.33
C ALA A 312 -16.25 -29.60 -20.21
N TYR A 313 -16.56 -29.02 -19.06
CA TYR A 313 -16.45 -27.56 -18.83
C TYR A 313 -15.10 -27.20 -18.22
N ARG A 314 -14.58 -26.00 -18.54
CA ARG A 314 -13.32 -25.49 -17.98
C ARG A 314 -13.45 -25.11 -16.52
N SER A 315 -14.63 -24.66 -16.09
CA SER A 315 -14.90 -24.30 -14.70
C SER A 315 -16.32 -24.66 -14.25
N VAL A 316 -16.52 -24.76 -12.94
CA VAL A 316 -17.85 -24.91 -12.31
C VAL A 316 -18.76 -23.73 -12.69
N TYR A 317 -18.17 -22.54 -12.82
CA TYR A 317 -18.89 -21.33 -13.21
C TYR A 317 -19.43 -21.44 -14.64
N ASP A 318 -18.59 -21.84 -15.60
CA ASP A 318 -19.01 -22.01 -17.00
C ASP A 318 -20.16 -23.00 -17.12
N ARG A 319 -20.07 -24.13 -16.39
CA ARG A 319 -21.12 -25.11 -16.32
C ARG A 319 -22.43 -24.54 -15.79
N ALA A 320 -22.37 -23.92 -14.59
CA ALA A 320 -23.53 -23.30 -13.96
C ALA A 320 -24.16 -22.21 -14.83
N PHE A 321 -23.33 -21.36 -15.44
CA PHE A 321 -23.78 -20.31 -16.33
C PHE A 321 -24.45 -20.84 -17.60
N LEU A 322 -23.82 -21.80 -18.28
CA LEU A 322 -24.33 -22.35 -19.52
C LEU A 322 -25.57 -23.27 -19.30
N ASP A 323 -25.81 -23.74 -18.07
CA ASP A 323 -26.99 -24.52 -17.70
C ASP A 323 -28.22 -23.66 -17.34
N LEU A 324 -28.05 -22.34 -17.14
CA LEU A 324 -29.13 -21.37 -16.85
C LEU A 324 -30.15 -21.20 -17.98
N LEU A 325 -29.88 -21.67 -19.22
CA LEU A 325 -30.71 -21.50 -20.42
C LEU A 325 -32.18 -21.91 -20.24
N GLY A 326 -32.48 -22.85 -19.34
CA GLY A 326 -33.80 -23.39 -19.13
C GLY A 326 -34.81 -22.48 -18.42
N GLY A 327 -34.32 -21.44 -17.71
CA GLY A 327 -35.14 -20.58 -16.84
C GLY A 327 -35.26 -19.13 -17.28
N LEU A 328 -34.65 -18.72 -18.40
CA LEU A 328 -34.55 -17.33 -18.84
C LEU A 328 -35.81 -16.87 -19.59
N SER A 329 -36.24 -15.64 -19.33
CA SER A 329 -37.22 -14.91 -20.15
C SER A 329 -36.69 -14.63 -21.56
N LYS A 330 -37.58 -14.25 -22.48
CA LYS A 330 -37.16 -13.99 -23.88
C LYS A 330 -36.20 -12.83 -24.00
N GLU A 331 -36.35 -11.80 -23.16
CA GLU A 331 -35.50 -10.59 -23.13
C GLU A 331 -34.10 -10.86 -22.52
N GLU A 332 -34.06 -11.78 -21.54
CA GLU A 332 -32.77 -12.17 -20.93
C GLU A 332 -31.94 -13.09 -21.83
N ARG A 333 -32.55 -13.77 -22.79
CA ARG A 333 -31.88 -14.73 -23.71
C ARG A 333 -30.85 -14.06 -24.61
N ASP A 334 -31.15 -12.87 -25.15
CA ASP A 334 -30.26 -12.18 -26.07
C ASP A 334 -28.95 -11.76 -25.34
N SER A 335 -29.09 -11.18 -24.14
CA SER A 335 -27.95 -10.84 -23.28
C SER A 335 -27.17 -12.08 -22.81
N PHE A 336 -27.88 -13.16 -22.48
CA PHE A 336 -27.27 -14.44 -22.12
C PHE A 336 -26.49 -15.06 -23.27
N GLU A 337 -27.05 -15.03 -24.50
CA GLU A 337 -26.37 -15.60 -25.67
C GLU A 337 -25.07 -14.84 -25.99
N GLU A 338 -25.05 -13.53 -25.82
CA GLU A 338 -23.83 -12.73 -26.00
C GLU A 338 -22.76 -13.11 -24.97
N ALA A 339 -23.11 -13.20 -23.67
CA ALA A 339 -22.22 -13.61 -22.61
C ALA A 339 -21.74 -15.07 -22.77
N ALA A 340 -22.64 -15.99 -23.19
CA ALA A 340 -22.28 -17.37 -23.45
C ALA A 340 -21.32 -17.50 -24.64
N ARG A 341 -21.47 -16.69 -25.67
CA ARG A 341 -20.53 -16.64 -26.80
C ARG A 341 -19.15 -16.17 -26.37
N GLU A 342 -19.06 -15.17 -25.49
CA GLU A 342 -17.78 -14.69 -24.96
C GLU A 342 -17.05 -15.78 -24.14
N ILE A 343 -17.75 -16.51 -23.28
CA ILE A 343 -17.21 -17.65 -22.55
C ILE A 343 -16.69 -18.72 -23.51
N LEU A 344 -17.53 -19.11 -24.45
CA LEU A 344 -17.23 -20.22 -25.38
C LEU A 344 -16.16 -19.87 -26.42
N LYS A 345 -15.89 -18.60 -26.72
CA LYS A 345 -14.76 -18.18 -27.58
C LYS A 345 -13.41 -18.65 -27.04
N SER A 346 -13.27 -18.80 -25.73
CA SER A 346 -12.03 -19.26 -25.10
C SER A 346 -11.82 -20.77 -25.26
N TYR A 347 -12.86 -21.54 -25.58
CA TYR A 347 -12.83 -22.98 -25.70
C TYR A 347 -12.24 -23.45 -27.02
N THR A 348 -11.44 -24.50 -26.96
CA THR A 348 -10.96 -25.16 -28.18
C THR A 348 -12.09 -25.93 -28.85
N LYS A 349 -11.93 -26.24 -30.15
CA LYS A 349 -12.92 -27.03 -30.90
C LYS A 349 -13.20 -28.38 -30.26
N ALA A 350 -12.20 -29.06 -29.67
CA ALA A 350 -12.35 -30.30 -28.98
C ALA A 350 -13.21 -30.15 -27.71
N GLU A 351 -12.93 -29.17 -26.89
CA GLU A 351 -13.69 -28.87 -25.67
C GLU A 351 -15.14 -28.50 -25.97
N LEU A 352 -15.39 -27.74 -27.03
CA LEU A 352 -16.77 -27.45 -27.47
C LEU A 352 -17.55 -28.71 -27.86
N ILE A 353 -16.88 -29.68 -28.48
CA ILE A 353 -17.48 -30.98 -28.81
C ILE A 353 -17.82 -31.73 -27.54
N ASP A 354 -16.93 -31.77 -26.55
CA ASP A 354 -17.15 -32.44 -25.27
C ASP A 354 -18.32 -31.80 -24.49
N VAL A 355 -18.43 -30.46 -24.44
CA VAL A 355 -19.60 -29.76 -23.85
C VAL A 355 -20.91 -30.14 -24.53
N ILE A 356 -20.93 -30.22 -25.88
CA ILE A 356 -22.12 -30.58 -26.63
C ILE A 356 -22.53 -32.05 -26.33
N LEU A 357 -21.56 -32.93 -26.25
CA LEU A 357 -21.82 -34.38 -25.96
C LEU A 357 -22.35 -34.56 -24.54
N GLU A 358 -21.77 -33.86 -23.55
CA GLU A 358 -22.23 -33.90 -22.15
C GLU A 358 -23.68 -33.39 -22.02
N LYS A 359 -24.01 -32.24 -22.62
CA LYS A 359 -25.38 -31.70 -22.65
C LYS A 359 -26.37 -32.65 -23.30
N LYS A 360 -25.97 -33.39 -24.34
CA LYS A 360 -26.82 -34.36 -25.00
C LYS A 360 -27.07 -35.61 -24.13
N HIS A 361 -26.07 -36.01 -23.32
CA HIS A 361 -26.19 -37.12 -22.36
C HIS A 361 -27.11 -36.76 -21.20
N SER A 362 -26.95 -35.55 -20.61
CA SER A 362 -27.78 -35.08 -19.49
C SER A 362 -29.26 -35.00 -19.87
N LYS A 363 -29.59 -34.45 -21.03
CA LYS A 363 -30.99 -34.43 -21.54
C LYS A 363 -31.60 -35.83 -21.76
N LYS A 364 -30.78 -36.85 -22.09
CA LYS A 364 -31.27 -38.21 -22.32
C LYS A 364 -31.54 -38.93 -21.00
N ILE A 365 -30.93 -38.55 -19.91
CA ILE A 365 -31.18 -39.08 -18.57
C ILE A 365 -32.43 -38.40 -17.97
N GLU A 366 -32.63 -37.12 -18.11
CA GLU A 366 -33.83 -36.41 -17.65
C GLU A 366 -35.11 -36.86 -18.37
N GLY A 367 -35.01 -37.18 -19.68
CA GLY A 367 -36.13 -37.70 -20.47
C GLY A 367 -36.48 -39.17 -20.19
N LYS A 368 -35.66 -39.90 -19.41
CA LYS A 368 -35.96 -41.29 -18.97
C LYS A 368 -36.53 -41.38 -17.55
N ILE A 369 -36.53 -40.29 -16.80
CA ILE A 369 -37.03 -40.19 -15.42
C ILE A 369 -38.42 -39.54 -15.38
N ARG A 370 -38.94 -39.05 -16.52
CA ARG A 370 -40.34 -38.67 -16.72
C ARG A 370 -41.04 -39.80 -17.49
#